data_e713daf38abd7f50a0064a010e406eb3
#
_entry.id   e713daf38abd7f50a0064a010e406eb3
#
_cell.length_a   1.000
_cell.length_b   1.000
_cell.length_c   1.000
_cell.angle_alpha   90.00
_cell.angle_beta   90.00
_cell.angle_gamma   90.00
#
_symmetry.space_group_name_H-M   'P 1'
#
loop_
_entity.id
_entity.type
_entity.pdbx_description
1 polymer ?
#
loop_
_entity_poly.entity_id
_entity_poly.type
_entity_poly.pdbx_seq_one_letter_code
_entity_poly.pdbx_strand_id
1 'polypeptide(L)'
;MANGDITKVFEYDKIEVVQSWNIQVRKATKIMEENSDGSLTELSRAFHRHVLKPFNSVYTAAVEEVKDSDGNVTTAAADASWAHTATDISGEAASVQAITNAAWTDAVKNAYKAFRETQES
;
A
#
# COMPACT_ATOMS: atom_id res chain seq x y z
N MET A 1 32.21 -3.27 -17.93
CA MET A 1 32.64 -2.95 -16.55
C MET A 1 34.05 -3.44 -16.31
N ALA A 2 34.80 -2.76 -15.49
CA ALA A 2 36.11 -3.22 -15.06
C ALA A 2 35.98 -4.24 -13.93
N ASN A 3 36.97 -5.13 -13.82
CA ASN A 3 37.07 -6.11 -12.73
C ASN A 3 37.07 -5.38 -11.38
N GLY A 4 36.23 -5.86 -10.44
CA GLY A 4 36.13 -5.28 -9.10
C GLY A 4 35.15 -4.13 -8.98
N ASP A 5 34.48 -3.72 -10.06
CA ASP A 5 33.46 -2.69 -9.99
C ASP A 5 32.31 -3.11 -9.09
N ILE A 6 31.83 -2.16 -8.31
CA ILE A 6 30.72 -2.35 -7.37
C ILE A 6 29.46 -1.69 -7.95
N THR A 7 28.37 -2.44 -8.01
CA THR A 7 27.09 -1.96 -8.52
C THR A 7 25.96 -2.32 -7.55
N LYS A 8 24.90 -1.49 -7.58
CA LYS A 8 23.66 -1.80 -6.88
C LYS A 8 22.68 -2.38 -7.89
N VAL A 9 22.03 -3.47 -7.51
CA VAL A 9 20.97 -4.10 -8.30
C VAL A 9 19.72 -4.16 -7.46
N PHE A 10 18.60 -3.71 -8.01
CA PHE A 10 17.31 -3.74 -7.33
C PHE A 10 16.45 -4.84 -7.92
N GLU A 11 15.76 -5.57 -7.04
CA GLU A 11 14.89 -6.67 -7.45
C GLU A 11 13.67 -6.72 -6.55
N TYR A 12 12.48 -6.80 -7.15
CA TYR A 12 11.26 -7.09 -6.40
C TYR A 12 11.19 -8.61 -6.30
N ASP A 13 11.81 -9.15 -5.25
CA ASP A 13 12.03 -10.60 -5.14
C ASP A 13 10.85 -11.34 -4.52
N LYS A 14 9.87 -10.62 -3.99
CA LYS A 14 8.68 -11.24 -3.41
C LYS A 14 7.50 -10.29 -3.48
N ILE A 15 6.43 -10.74 -4.09
CA ILE A 15 5.15 -10.02 -4.14
C ILE A 15 4.09 -11.03 -3.75
N GLU A 16 3.38 -10.78 -2.62
CA GLU A 16 2.37 -11.69 -2.10
C GLU A 16 1.03 -11.01 -2.00
N VAL A 17 -0.03 -11.74 -2.31
CA VAL A 17 -1.40 -11.33 -2.05
C VAL A 17 -1.86 -12.03 -0.78
N VAL A 18 -2.18 -11.25 0.26
CA VAL A 18 -2.59 -11.76 1.56
C VAL A 18 -4.00 -11.26 1.88
N GLN A 19 -4.87 -12.16 2.34
CA GLN A 19 -6.27 -11.83 2.65
C GLN A 19 -7.04 -11.25 1.47
N SER A 20 -6.68 -11.65 0.26
CA SER A 20 -7.28 -11.22 -1.02
C SER A 20 -6.95 -9.78 -1.43
N TRP A 21 -6.68 -8.86 -0.52
CA TRP A 21 -6.49 -7.44 -0.86
C TRP A 21 -5.15 -6.85 -0.46
N ASN A 22 -4.43 -7.41 0.51
CA ASN A 22 -3.12 -6.87 0.88
C ASN A 22 -2.07 -7.34 -0.12
N ILE A 23 -1.37 -6.40 -0.72
CA ILE A 23 -0.23 -6.70 -1.61
C ILE A 23 1.04 -6.41 -0.82
N GLN A 24 1.73 -7.46 -0.40
CA GLN A 24 3.01 -7.33 0.31
C GLN A 24 4.14 -7.34 -0.71
N VAL A 25 4.92 -6.29 -0.73
CA VAL A 25 6.01 -6.10 -1.67
C VAL A 25 7.34 -6.10 -0.93
N ARG A 26 8.27 -6.92 -1.38
CA ARG A 26 9.64 -6.92 -0.87
C ARG A 26 10.59 -6.55 -1.99
N LYS A 27 11.40 -5.53 -1.77
CA LYS A 27 12.43 -5.08 -2.70
C LYS A 27 13.79 -5.42 -2.09
N ALA A 28 14.58 -6.20 -2.81
CA ALA A 28 15.96 -6.49 -2.45
C ALA A 28 16.88 -5.48 -3.11
N THR A 29 17.79 -4.92 -2.32
CA THR A 29 18.90 -4.11 -2.83
C THR A 29 20.16 -4.93 -2.65
N LYS A 30 20.78 -5.31 -3.75
CA LYS A 30 21.97 -6.15 -3.77
C LYS A 30 23.20 -5.31 -4.10
N ILE A 31 24.28 -5.56 -3.39
CA ILE A 31 25.58 -4.98 -3.71
C ILE A 31 26.37 -6.08 -4.42
N MET A 32 26.77 -5.81 -5.64
CA MET A 32 27.42 -6.78 -6.51
C MET A 32 28.84 -6.32 -6.84
N GLU A 33 29.76 -7.29 -6.94
CA GLU A 33 31.13 -7.05 -7.39
C GLU A 33 31.37 -7.81 -8.67
N GLU A 34 31.99 -7.15 -9.67
CA GLU A 34 32.34 -7.80 -10.91
C GLU A 34 33.62 -8.65 -10.76
N ASN A 35 33.55 -9.88 -11.20
CA ASN A 35 34.69 -10.78 -11.21
C ASN A 35 35.50 -10.64 -12.52
N SER A 36 36.69 -11.23 -12.54
CA SER A 36 37.59 -11.16 -13.69
C SER A 36 37.01 -11.76 -14.97
N ASP A 37 36.06 -12.70 -14.86
CA ASP A 37 35.39 -13.33 -16.01
C ASP A 37 34.13 -12.59 -16.46
N GLY A 38 33.80 -11.43 -15.83
CA GLY A 38 32.61 -10.64 -16.13
C GLY A 38 31.37 -11.07 -15.34
N SER A 39 31.43 -12.14 -14.57
CA SER A 39 30.33 -12.54 -13.70
C SER A 39 30.25 -11.62 -12.48
N LEU A 40 29.13 -11.67 -11.77
CA LEU A 40 28.90 -10.85 -10.59
C LEU A 40 28.78 -11.73 -9.35
N THR A 41 29.37 -11.25 -8.25
CA THR A 41 29.23 -11.87 -6.93
C THR A 41 28.43 -10.95 -6.03
N GLU A 42 27.39 -11.48 -5.40
CA GLU A 42 26.62 -10.72 -4.43
C GLU A 42 27.41 -10.62 -3.12
N LEU A 43 27.70 -9.39 -2.70
CA LEU A 43 28.43 -9.13 -1.47
C LEU A 43 27.49 -8.95 -0.29
N SER A 44 26.34 -8.32 -0.51
CA SER A 44 25.36 -8.08 0.54
C SER A 44 23.97 -7.84 -0.06
N ARG A 45 22.94 -7.97 0.79
CA ARG A 45 21.57 -7.79 0.38
C ARG A 45 20.78 -7.16 1.53
N ALA A 46 20.05 -6.12 1.23
CA ALA A 46 19.12 -5.50 2.16
C ALA A 46 17.70 -5.61 1.61
N PHE A 47 16.72 -5.70 2.51
CA PHE A 47 15.31 -5.82 2.12
C PHE A 47 14.51 -4.63 2.61
N HIS A 48 13.62 -4.17 1.74
CA HIS A 48 12.62 -3.16 2.09
C HIS A 48 11.25 -3.74 1.79
N ARG A 49 10.33 -3.60 2.73
CA ARG A 49 8.97 -4.14 2.61
C ARG A 49 7.97 -3.01 2.73
N HIS A 50 6.93 -3.09 1.92
CA HIS A 50 5.75 -2.23 2.09
C HIS A 50 4.50 -3.01 1.71
N VAL A 51 3.35 -2.50 2.15
CA VAL A 51 2.06 -3.14 1.90
C VAL A 51 1.15 -2.14 1.19
N LEU A 52 0.49 -2.61 0.13
CA LEU A 52 -0.52 -1.84 -0.60
C LEU A 52 -1.90 -2.38 -0.25
N LYS A 53 -2.82 -1.47 0.03
CA LYS A 53 -4.24 -1.78 0.29
C LYS A 53 -5.09 -1.05 -0.75
N PRO A 54 -6.27 -1.58 -1.12
CA PRO A 54 -7.07 -1.00 -2.22
C PRO A 54 -7.48 0.43 -2.00
N PHE A 55 -7.73 0.81 -0.75
CA PHE A 55 -8.19 2.16 -0.42
C PHE A 55 -7.49 2.69 0.82
N ASN A 56 -7.35 4.02 0.86
CA ASN A 56 -7.13 4.73 2.10
C ASN A 56 -8.52 5.06 2.66
N SER A 57 -8.88 4.40 3.76
CA SER A 57 -10.23 4.47 4.32
C SER A 57 -10.20 5.28 5.60
N VAL A 58 -11.04 6.30 5.66
CA VAL A 58 -11.11 7.22 6.80
C VAL A 58 -12.52 7.21 7.37
N TYR A 59 -12.63 6.97 8.66
CA TYR A 59 -13.87 7.00 9.41
C TYR A 59 -14.06 8.39 10.03
N THR A 60 -15.26 8.96 9.87
CA THR A 60 -15.67 10.18 10.56
C THR A 60 -16.84 9.83 11.45
N ALA A 61 -16.66 10.03 12.75
CA ALA A 61 -17.69 9.73 13.74
C ALA A 61 -18.92 10.64 13.56
N ALA A 62 -20.08 10.14 13.97
CA ALA A 62 -21.30 10.93 14.00
C ALA A 62 -21.11 12.15 14.89
N VAL A 63 -21.74 13.25 14.49
CA VAL A 63 -21.74 14.51 15.23
C VAL A 63 -23.15 14.77 15.71
N GLU A 64 -23.30 15.02 17.01
CA GLU A 64 -24.59 15.38 17.59
C GLU A 64 -24.88 16.85 17.36
N GLU A 65 -26.17 17.19 17.16
CA GLU A 65 -26.60 18.57 17.08
C GLU A 65 -26.38 19.26 18.41
N VAL A 66 -25.79 20.45 18.36
CA VAL A 66 -25.59 21.31 19.54
C VAL A 66 -26.34 22.61 19.32
N LYS A 67 -27.09 23.03 20.35
CA LYS A 67 -27.83 24.29 20.35
C LYS A 67 -27.34 25.18 21.47
N ASP A 68 -27.44 26.51 21.27
CA ASP A 68 -27.15 27.47 22.30
C ASP A 68 -28.36 27.63 23.25
N SER A 69 -28.23 28.51 24.22
CA SER A 69 -29.32 28.77 25.22
C SER A 69 -30.57 29.35 24.59
N ASP A 70 -30.47 29.95 23.41
CA ASP A 70 -31.61 30.54 22.70
C ASP A 70 -32.28 29.55 21.73
N GLY A 71 -31.78 28.32 21.67
CA GLY A 71 -32.29 27.29 20.79
C GLY A 71 -31.75 27.31 19.37
N ASN A 72 -30.73 28.12 19.10
CA ASN A 72 -30.10 28.18 17.78
C ASN A 72 -29.09 27.08 17.64
N VAL A 73 -29.06 26.41 16.46
CA VAL A 73 -28.10 25.37 16.17
C VAL A 73 -26.73 25.98 15.97
N THR A 74 -25.77 25.60 16.82
CA THR A 74 -24.37 26.02 16.71
C THR A 74 -23.49 24.95 16.05
N THR A 75 -23.92 23.69 16.15
CA THR A 75 -23.28 22.55 15.44
C THR A 75 -24.41 21.71 14.85
N ALA A 76 -24.38 21.51 13.53
CA ALA A 76 -25.36 20.67 12.85
C ALA A 76 -25.05 19.19 13.10
N ALA A 77 -26.12 18.39 13.24
CA ALA A 77 -25.97 16.94 13.31
C ALA A 77 -25.41 16.40 12.01
N ALA A 78 -24.58 15.39 12.10
CA ALA A 78 -24.06 14.67 10.95
C ALA A 78 -23.96 13.18 11.29
N ASP A 79 -24.30 12.33 10.34
CA ASP A 79 -24.16 10.88 10.50
C ASP A 79 -22.71 10.47 10.39
N ALA A 80 -22.37 9.35 11.03
CA ALA A 80 -21.07 8.72 10.83
C ALA A 80 -20.90 8.34 9.35
N SER A 81 -19.70 8.48 8.86
CA SER A 81 -19.41 8.19 7.44
C SER A 81 -18.03 7.61 7.24
N TRP A 82 -17.86 6.93 6.11
CA TRP A 82 -16.57 6.42 5.65
C TRP A 82 -16.23 7.09 4.32
N ALA A 83 -14.97 7.46 4.17
CA ALA A 83 -14.42 7.92 2.90
C ALA A 83 -13.35 6.92 2.45
N HIS A 84 -13.53 6.34 1.28
CA HIS A 84 -12.58 5.40 0.69
C HIS A 84 -11.94 6.04 -0.53
N THR A 85 -10.65 6.35 -0.43
CA THR A 85 -9.90 6.93 -1.54
C THR A 85 -9.04 5.84 -2.17
N ALA A 86 -9.20 5.63 -3.47
CA ALA A 86 -8.45 4.60 -4.19
C ALA A 86 -6.95 4.84 -4.05
N THR A 87 -6.22 3.76 -3.79
CA THR A 87 -4.77 3.80 -3.68
C THR A 87 -4.16 3.99 -5.06
N ASP A 88 -3.29 4.98 -5.19
CA ASP A 88 -2.55 5.23 -6.42
C ASP A 88 -1.30 4.35 -6.44
N ILE A 89 -1.24 3.43 -7.40
CA ILE A 89 -0.10 2.53 -7.57
C ILE A 89 0.77 2.89 -8.78
N SER A 90 0.53 4.06 -9.37
CA SER A 90 1.25 4.46 -10.59
C SER A 90 2.76 4.63 -10.36
N GLY A 91 3.18 4.86 -9.12
CA GLY A 91 4.59 4.94 -8.75
C GLY A 91 5.26 3.59 -8.48
N GLU A 92 4.50 2.48 -8.51
CA GLU A 92 5.05 1.15 -8.26
C GLU A 92 5.68 0.57 -9.53
N ALA A 93 6.57 -0.41 -9.35
CA ALA A 93 7.16 -1.13 -10.49
C ALA A 93 6.07 -1.83 -11.32
N ALA A 94 6.33 -2.02 -12.61
CA ALA A 94 5.35 -2.61 -13.53
C ALA A 94 4.86 -3.98 -13.08
N SER A 95 5.74 -4.82 -12.54
CA SER A 95 5.35 -6.14 -12.01
C SER A 95 4.43 -6.04 -10.82
N VAL A 96 4.66 -5.08 -9.93
CA VAL A 96 3.80 -4.82 -8.77
C VAL A 96 2.43 -4.32 -9.23
N GLN A 97 2.40 -3.39 -10.18
CA GLN A 97 1.14 -2.88 -10.73
C GLN A 97 0.31 -3.99 -11.38
N ALA A 98 0.94 -4.85 -12.16
CA ALA A 98 0.26 -5.96 -12.85
C ALA A 98 -0.40 -6.93 -11.86
N ILE A 99 0.33 -7.35 -10.83
CA ILE A 99 -0.19 -8.26 -9.80
C ILE A 99 -1.30 -7.57 -9.00
N THR A 100 -1.09 -6.33 -8.61
CA THR A 100 -2.07 -5.56 -7.84
C THR A 100 -3.37 -5.38 -8.61
N ASN A 101 -3.30 -5.00 -9.88
CA ASN A 101 -4.48 -4.82 -10.72
C ASN A 101 -5.24 -6.14 -10.93
N ALA A 102 -4.53 -7.25 -11.05
CA ALA A 102 -5.15 -8.57 -11.16
C ALA A 102 -5.85 -8.98 -9.87
N ALA A 103 -5.28 -8.65 -8.71
CA ALA A 103 -5.82 -9.01 -7.41
C ALA A 103 -7.01 -8.11 -7.00
N TRP A 104 -6.95 -6.82 -7.32
CA TRP A 104 -7.95 -5.85 -6.88
C TRP A 104 -9.13 -5.76 -7.88
N THR A 105 -9.90 -6.82 -7.94
CA THR A 105 -11.16 -6.84 -8.68
C THR A 105 -12.22 -6.00 -7.95
N ASP A 106 -13.31 -5.68 -8.62
CA ASP A 106 -14.41 -4.94 -7.98
C ASP A 106 -14.96 -5.68 -6.76
N ALA A 107 -15.08 -7.01 -6.85
CA ALA A 107 -15.52 -7.83 -5.72
C ALA A 107 -14.56 -7.72 -4.53
N VAL A 108 -13.26 -7.78 -4.78
CA VAL A 108 -12.24 -7.64 -3.74
C VAL A 108 -12.25 -6.26 -3.12
N LYS A 109 -12.35 -5.22 -3.94
CA LYS A 109 -12.42 -3.83 -3.46
C LYS A 109 -13.65 -3.61 -2.57
N ASN A 110 -14.80 -4.13 -2.98
CA ASN A 110 -16.03 -4.01 -2.20
C ASN A 110 -15.95 -4.77 -0.87
N ALA A 111 -15.32 -5.96 -0.90
CA ALA A 111 -15.09 -6.73 0.32
C ALA A 111 -14.17 -5.99 1.29
N TYR A 112 -13.15 -5.31 0.79
CA TYR A 112 -12.27 -4.49 1.62
C TYR A 112 -13.01 -3.33 2.29
N LYS A 113 -13.83 -2.61 1.53
CA LYS A 113 -14.65 -1.53 2.08
C LYS A 113 -15.56 -2.03 3.20
N ALA A 114 -16.25 -3.14 2.96
CA ALA A 114 -17.13 -3.75 3.94
C ALA A 114 -16.37 -4.16 5.20
N PHE A 115 -15.19 -4.74 5.04
CA PHE A 115 -14.32 -5.12 6.15
C PHE A 115 -13.93 -3.91 7.00
N ARG A 116 -13.50 -2.81 6.36
CA ARG A 116 -13.12 -1.59 7.07
C ARG A 116 -14.29 -0.98 7.82
N GLU A 117 -15.46 -0.97 7.21
CA GLU A 117 -16.66 -0.38 7.79
C GLU A 117 -17.16 -1.14 9.02
N THR A 118 -16.81 -2.41 9.16
CA THR A 118 -17.15 -3.19 10.36
C THR A 118 -16.24 -2.90 11.55
N GLN A 119 -15.08 -2.31 11.33
CA GLN A 119 -14.07 -2.13 12.38
C GLN A 119 -14.30 -0.90 13.25
N GLU A 120 -15.00 0.10 12.73
CA GLU A 120 -15.18 1.39 13.39
C GLU A 120 -16.65 1.72 13.72
N SER A 121 -17.53 0.83 13.41
CA SER A 121 -18.98 1.05 13.59
C SER A 121 -19.42 1.10 15.05
#